data_1b9250f8679af208fde4e9b27a39f369
#
_entry.id   1b9250f8679af208fde4e9b27a39f369
#
_cell.length_a   1.000
_cell.length_b   1.000
_cell.length_c   1.000
_cell.angle_alpha   90.00
_cell.angle_beta   90.00
_cell.angle_gamma   90.00
#
_symmetry.space_group_name_H-M   'P 1'
#
loop_
_entity.id
_entity.type
_entity.pdbx_description
1 polymer ?
#
loop_
_entity_poly.entity_id
_entity_poly.type
_entity_poly.pdbx_seq_one_letter_code
_entity_poly.pdbx_strand_id
1 'polypeptide(L)'
;YLNAYAKLYPNNGAMTKGVTDETVDGMSIQKIDRMIEILREEKYQWKPARREYIKKKNGKKRPLGIPVWGDKVLQEVMRQILEAYYEPQFSEHSHGFRPNRGCHTALQEIQVWKGTRWFIEGDISQYFDTIDHKILLEILARNIHDGRFIRLVSNMLEAGYLEEWKFNQTISGVPQGGVISPILANIYLNEFDNWIEEVLIPKYTKGKRQKSNPEYNKLTAEIQKLRKEGDAKTAHQLVVERRKIPSVNTQDENYRRLRYVRYADDFLLGFTGSKADAEEIKAEIGRFLKEKLNLIMSEEKTLITNAGSQAAKFLGYEIKAQR
;
A
#
# COMPACT_ATOMS: atom_id res chain seq x y z
N TYR A 1 0.47 15.16 24.06
CA TYR A 1 0.32 16.44 23.34
C TYR A 1 1.66 17.11 23.07
N LEU A 2 2.53 17.27 24.07
CA LEU A 2 3.84 17.89 23.89
C LEU A 2 4.70 17.16 22.82
N ASN A 3 4.73 15.83 22.84
CA ASN A 3 5.39 15.03 21.81
C ASN A 3 4.79 15.25 20.42
N ALA A 4 3.47 15.35 20.33
CA ALA A 4 2.79 15.64 19.06
C ALA A 4 3.16 17.03 18.53
N TYR A 5 3.16 18.04 19.40
CA TYR A 5 3.61 19.38 19.06
C TYR A 5 5.07 19.38 18.58
N ALA A 6 5.97 18.78 19.36
CA ALA A 6 7.41 18.71 19.01
C ALA A 6 7.67 18.02 17.66
N LYS A 7 6.88 16.99 17.34
CA LYS A 7 6.98 16.28 16.05
C LYS A 7 6.48 17.09 14.87
N LEU A 8 5.42 17.88 15.07
CA LEU A 8 4.83 18.70 14.02
C LEU A 8 5.58 20.03 13.80
N TYR A 9 6.24 20.55 14.83
CA TYR A 9 6.92 21.84 14.81
C TYR A 9 7.91 22.01 13.63
N PRO A 10 8.82 21.06 13.34
CA PRO A 10 9.80 21.21 12.27
C PRO A 10 9.22 20.98 10.86
N ASN A 11 7.95 20.60 10.73
CA ASN A 11 7.36 20.28 9.44
C ASN A 11 7.11 21.55 8.61
N ASN A 12 7.39 21.50 7.31
CA ASN A 12 7.14 22.59 6.37
C ASN A 12 5.68 23.12 6.40
N GLY A 13 4.72 22.25 6.77
CA GLY A 13 3.32 22.61 6.92
C GLY A 13 2.94 23.26 8.26
N ALA A 14 3.90 23.45 9.20
CA ALA A 14 3.61 23.99 10.53
C ALA A 14 3.06 25.43 10.46
N MET A 15 3.59 26.24 9.54
CA MET A 15 3.14 27.63 9.31
C MET A 15 1.97 27.73 8.33
N THR A 16 1.50 26.62 7.77
CA THR A 16 0.37 26.64 6.82
C THR A 16 -0.94 26.75 7.56
N LYS A 17 -1.63 27.88 7.37
CA LYS A 17 -2.94 28.16 7.97
C LYS A 17 -4.02 27.23 7.42
N GLY A 18 -4.91 26.78 8.30
CA GLY A 18 -6.18 26.12 7.91
C GLY A 18 -7.24 27.15 7.51
N VAL A 19 -8.47 26.94 8.03
CA VAL A 19 -9.58 27.91 7.91
C VAL A 19 -9.48 29.03 8.94
N THR A 20 -8.58 28.92 9.91
CA THR A 20 -8.23 29.98 10.89
C THR A 20 -6.79 30.42 10.68
N ASP A 21 -6.43 31.57 11.28
CA ASP A 21 -5.07 32.11 11.24
C ASP A 21 -4.08 31.38 12.16
N GLU A 22 -4.50 30.35 12.86
CA GLU A 22 -3.65 29.60 13.79
C GLU A 22 -2.52 28.88 13.05
N THR A 23 -1.33 29.04 13.61
CA THR A 23 -0.09 28.37 13.18
C THR A 23 0.63 27.81 14.41
N VAL A 24 1.77 27.18 14.20
CA VAL A 24 2.60 26.63 15.28
C VAL A 24 3.00 27.69 16.32
N ASP A 25 3.28 28.92 15.92
CA ASP A 25 3.73 29.99 16.80
C ASP A 25 2.66 30.45 17.81
N GLY A 26 1.39 30.19 17.50
CA GLY A 26 0.29 30.52 18.38
C GLY A 26 -0.04 29.47 19.45
N MET A 27 0.75 28.36 19.55
CA MET A 27 0.48 27.31 20.52
C MET A 27 1.06 27.64 21.90
N SER A 28 0.34 27.25 22.96
CA SER A 28 0.78 27.41 24.35
C SER A 28 0.31 26.21 25.19
N ILE A 29 0.92 26.05 26.38
CA ILE A 29 0.52 25.02 27.35
C ILE A 29 -0.96 25.20 27.73
N GLN A 30 -1.38 26.44 27.96
CA GLN A 30 -2.76 26.75 28.33
C GLN A 30 -3.77 26.33 27.22
N LYS A 31 -3.40 26.46 25.95
CA LYS A 31 -4.23 25.96 24.84
C LYS A 31 -4.32 24.45 24.83
N ILE A 32 -3.22 23.75 25.15
CA ILE A 32 -3.18 22.29 25.27
C ILE A 32 -4.08 21.84 26.41
N ASP A 33 -3.97 22.46 27.59
CA ASP A 33 -4.78 22.14 28.76
C ASP A 33 -6.27 22.35 28.47
N ARG A 34 -6.63 23.48 27.86
CA ARG A 34 -8.01 23.74 27.44
C ARG A 34 -8.52 22.70 26.43
N MET A 35 -7.69 22.28 25.49
CA MET A 35 -8.05 21.20 24.54
C MET A 35 -8.34 19.89 25.29
N ILE A 36 -7.53 19.54 26.29
CA ILE A 36 -7.71 18.35 27.12
C ILE A 36 -9.04 18.42 27.89
N GLU A 37 -9.37 19.59 28.48
CA GLU A 37 -10.63 19.78 29.20
C GLU A 37 -11.83 19.60 28.27
N ILE A 38 -11.82 20.24 27.09
CA ILE A 38 -12.90 20.13 26.10
C ILE A 38 -13.06 18.66 25.64
N LEU A 39 -11.94 17.92 25.46
CA LEU A 39 -11.99 16.50 25.11
C LEU A 39 -12.55 15.63 26.25
N ARG A 40 -12.21 15.91 27.50
CA ARG A 40 -12.78 15.21 28.68
C ARG A 40 -14.29 15.39 28.79
N GLU A 41 -14.79 16.55 28.39
CA GLU A 41 -16.21 16.87 28.37
C GLU A 41 -16.92 16.39 27.09
N GLU A 42 -16.19 15.74 26.15
CA GLU A 42 -16.71 15.30 24.85
C GLU A 42 -17.25 16.42 23.96
N LYS A 43 -16.81 17.67 24.19
CA LYS A 43 -17.27 18.87 23.48
C LYS A 43 -16.35 19.33 22.36
N TYR A 44 -15.34 18.52 21.99
CA TYR A 44 -14.41 18.93 20.94
C TYR A 44 -15.10 19.00 19.58
N GLN A 45 -14.94 20.14 18.90
CA GLN A 45 -15.51 20.38 17.59
C GLN A 45 -14.40 20.54 16.56
N TRP A 46 -14.31 19.58 15.66
CA TRP A 46 -13.41 19.65 14.53
C TRP A 46 -13.77 20.80 13.59
N LYS A 47 -12.76 21.45 13.05
CA LYS A 47 -12.97 22.49 12.04
C LYS A 47 -12.86 21.87 10.64
N PRO A 48 -13.63 22.37 9.65
CA PRO A 48 -13.48 21.92 8.28
C PRO A 48 -12.06 22.18 7.77
N ALA A 49 -11.51 21.24 7.00
CA ALA A 49 -10.21 21.45 6.38
C ALA A 49 -10.27 22.50 5.27
N ARG A 50 -9.28 23.37 5.14
CA ARG A 50 -9.16 24.27 4.00
C ARG A 50 -8.67 23.50 2.78
N ARG A 51 -9.42 23.50 1.68
CA ARG A 51 -9.06 22.79 0.46
C ARG A 51 -8.14 23.64 -0.42
N GLU A 52 -7.03 23.01 -0.84
CA GLU A 52 -6.06 23.55 -1.77
C GLU A 52 -5.75 22.53 -2.85
N TYR A 53 -5.25 22.95 -4.01
CA TYR A 53 -4.94 22.06 -5.11
C TYR A 53 -3.46 22.09 -5.48
N ILE A 54 -2.81 20.94 -5.46
CA ILE A 54 -1.42 20.78 -5.92
C ILE A 54 -1.40 20.18 -7.32
N LYS A 55 -0.64 20.75 -8.24
CA LYS A 55 -0.45 20.24 -9.60
C LYS A 55 0.39 18.96 -9.55
N LYS A 56 -0.12 17.87 -10.13
CA LYS A 56 0.64 16.64 -10.39
C LYS A 56 1.53 16.81 -11.62
N LYS A 57 2.59 15.97 -11.77
CA LYS A 57 3.48 15.96 -12.95
C LYS A 57 2.74 15.77 -14.28
N ASN A 58 1.59 15.10 -14.25
CA ASN A 58 0.72 14.86 -15.44
C ASN A 58 -0.30 15.98 -15.69
N GLY A 59 -0.17 17.14 -15.05
CA GLY A 59 -1.07 18.29 -15.19
C GLY A 59 -2.39 18.20 -14.40
N LYS A 60 -2.78 17.01 -13.90
CA LYS A 60 -3.97 16.86 -13.05
C LYS A 60 -3.75 17.53 -11.69
N LYS A 61 -4.83 18.03 -11.09
CA LYS A 61 -4.79 18.60 -9.74
C LYS A 61 -5.04 17.51 -8.70
N ARG A 62 -4.33 17.60 -7.56
CA ARG A 62 -4.58 16.80 -6.36
C ARG A 62 -5.18 17.69 -5.29
N PRO A 63 -6.37 17.40 -4.77
CA PRO A 63 -6.91 18.13 -3.65
C PRO A 63 -6.10 17.83 -2.38
N LEU A 64 -5.85 18.85 -1.58
CA LEU A 64 -5.19 18.76 -0.29
C LEU A 64 -6.07 19.43 0.75
N GLY A 65 -6.42 18.74 1.83
CA GLY A 65 -7.13 19.29 2.97
C GLY A 65 -6.16 19.72 4.06
N ILE A 66 -6.19 21.00 4.42
CA ILE A 66 -5.30 21.60 5.43
C ILE A 66 -6.12 21.84 6.71
N PRO A 67 -5.95 21.02 7.76
CA PRO A 67 -6.59 21.23 9.04
C PRO A 67 -6.04 22.47 9.75
N VAL A 68 -6.80 23.03 10.69
CA VAL A 68 -6.30 24.06 11.60
C VAL A 68 -5.24 23.50 12.53
N TRP A 69 -4.41 24.37 13.11
CA TRP A 69 -3.26 23.92 13.89
C TRP A 69 -3.65 23.04 15.09
N GLY A 70 -4.67 23.44 15.85
CA GLY A 70 -5.19 22.63 16.97
C GLY A 70 -5.60 21.22 16.53
N ASP A 71 -6.30 21.10 15.41
CA ASP A 71 -6.72 19.81 14.85
C ASP A 71 -5.51 18.98 14.40
N LYS A 72 -4.46 19.60 13.79
CA LYS A 72 -3.22 18.89 13.45
C LYS A 72 -2.57 18.25 14.68
N VAL A 73 -2.50 19.00 15.80
CA VAL A 73 -1.91 18.48 17.06
C VAL A 73 -2.74 17.33 17.61
N LEU A 74 -4.07 17.44 17.64
CA LEU A 74 -4.94 16.36 18.11
C LEU A 74 -4.86 15.12 17.18
N GLN A 75 -4.87 15.33 15.88
CA GLN A 75 -4.68 14.24 14.91
C GLN A 75 -3.34 13.52 15.12
N GLU A 76 -2.27 14.24 15.43
CA GLU A 76 -0.96 13.60 15.69
C GLU A 76 -0.98 12.81 17.01
N VAL A 77 -1.66 13.29 18.06
CA VAL A 77 -1.86 12.50 19.29
C VAL A 77 -2.59 11.19 18.99
N MET A 78 -3.72 11.28 18.27
CA MET A 78 -4.49 10.10 17.88
C MET A 78 -3.68 9.16 16.98
N ARG A 79 -2.92 9.71 16.03
CA ARG A 79 -2.03 8.94 15.14
C ARG A 79 -1.00 8.14 15.93
N GLN A 80 -0.36 8.74 16.94
CA GLN A 80 0.64 8.05 17.78
C GLN A 80 0.02 6.89 18.55
N ILE A 81 -1.20 7.07 19.08
CA ILE A 81 -1.91 6.01 19.79
C ILE A 81 -2.27 4.85 18.84
N LEU A 82 -2.84 5.17 17.68
CA LEU A 82 -3.19 4.18 16.67
C LEU A 82 -1.95 3.46 16.12
N GLU A 83 -0.87 4.18 15.86
CA GLU A 83 0.38 3.60 15.38
C GLU A 83 0.96 2.61 16.41
N ALA A 84 1.00 2.98 17.68
CA ALA A 84 1.51 2.09 18.73
C ALA A 84 0.72 0.78 18.84
N TYR A 85 -0.57 0.80 18.53
CA TYR A 85 -1.43 -0.37 18.58
C TYR A 85 -1.43 -1.18 17.28
N TYR A 86 -1.56 -0.52 16.12
CA TYR A 86 -1.74 -1.20 14.83
C TYR A 86 -0.45 -1.55 14.11
N GLU A 87 0.65 -0.82 14.34
CA GLU A 87 1.92 -1.09 13.63
C GLU A 87 2.43 -2.55 13.77
N PRO A 88 2.35 -3.19 14.95
CA PRO A 88 2.72 -4.60 15.08
C PRO A 88 1.77 -5.58 14.37
N GLN A 89 0.57 -5.14 13.98
CA GLN A 89 -0.47 -5.97 13.36
C GLN A 89 -0.50 -5.84 11.84
N PHE A 90 0.20 -4.84 11.30
CA PHE A 90 0.24 -4.66 9.85
C PHE A 90 1.07 -5.73 9.17
N SER A 91 0.60 -6.15 8.00
CA SER A 91 1.31 -7.07 7.11
C SER A 91 2.78 -6.66 6.92
N GLU A 92 3.67 -7.65 6.91
CA GLU A 92 5.08 -7.46 6.54
C GLU A 92 5.25 -6.97 5.10
N HIS A 93 4.27 -7.22 4.24
CA HIS A 93 4.26 -6.84 2.84
C HIS A 93 3.72 -5.42 2.59
N SER A 94 3.32 -4.71 3.65
CA SER A 94 2.85 -3.31 3.59
C SER A 94 3.98 -2.34 3.97
N HIS A 95 4.31 -1.38 3.09
CA HIS A 95 5.49 -0.51 3.25
C HIS A 95 5.19 0.99 3.29
N GLY A 96 4.04 1.44 2.79
CA GLY A 96 3.70 2.86 2.71
C GLY A 96 3.34 3.47 4.06
N PHE A 97 3.85 4.66 4.36
CA PHE A 97 3.52 5.45 5.55
C PHE A 97 3.81 4.78 6.90
N ARG A 98 4.71 3.82 6.94
CA ARG A 98 5.08 3.07 8.14
C ARG A 98 6.48 3.45 8.63
N PRO A 99 6.75 3.39 9.95
CA PRO A 99 8.10 3.61 10.50
C PRO A 99 9.10 2.62 9.91
N ASN A 100 10.30 3.11 9.59
CA ASN A 100 11.41 2.31 9.04
C ASN A 100 11.11 1.56 7.73
N ARG A 101 10.00 1.87 7.06
CA ARG A 101 9.62 1.30 5.77
C ARG A 101 9.48 2.40 4.71
N GLY A 102 9.69 2.07 3.46
CA GLY A 102 9.65 3.02 2.37
C GLY A 102 9.64 2.33 1.01
N CYS A 103 9.70 3.10 -0.08
CA CYS A 103 9.72 2.54 -1.43
C CYS A 103 10.90 1.57 -1.65
N HIS A 104 12.07 1.84 -1.08
CA HIS A 104 13.22 0.95 -1.22
C HIS A 104 13.04 -0.39 -0.50
N THR A 105 12.40 -0.43 0.67
CA THR A 105 12.12 -1.69 1.36
C THR A 105 11.10 -2.55 0.59
N ALA A 106 10.11 -1.94 -0.05
CA ALA A 106 9.19 -2.62 -0.95
C ALA A 106 9.92 -3.19 -2.20
N LEU A 107 10.84 -2.43 -2.78
CA LEU A 107 11.64 -2.88 -3.92
C LEU A 107 12.61 -4.02 -3.54
N GLN A 108 13.22 -3.97 -2.36
CA GLN A 108 14.07 -5.05 -1.84
C GLN A 108 13.29 -6.36 -1.68
N GLU A 109 12.04 -6.29 -1.25
CA GLU A 109 11.18 -7.46 -1.19
C GLU A 109 10.92 -8.07 -2.57
N ILE A 110 10.63 -7.25 -3.58
CA ILE A 110 10.42 -7.71 -4.95
C ILE A 110 11.69 -8.35 -5.53
N GLN A 111 12.87 -7.85 -5.16
CA GLN A 111 14.15 -8.31 -5.68
C GLN A 111 14.40 -9.81 -5.41
N VAL A 112 13.85 -10.36 -4.34
CA VAL A 112 13.98 -11.78 -3.99
C VAL A 112 12.94 -12.69 -4.64
N TRP A 113 12.00 -12.15 -5.41
CA TRP A 113 10.97 -12.92 -6.10
C TRP A 113 11.55 -13.67 -7.29
N LYS A 114 11.63 -15.00 -7.18
CA LYS A 114 12.15 -15.87 -8.23
C LYS A 114 11.03 -16.55 -9.01
N GLY A 115 11.22 -16.73 -10.31
CA GLY A 115 10.30 -17.49 -11.17
C GLY A 115 8.98 -16.78 -11.47
N THR A 116 8.87 -15.48 -11.21
CA THR A 116 7.69 -14.68 -11.56
C THR A 116 7.52 -14.66 -13.07
N ARG A 117 6.32 -14.99 -13.55
CA ARG A 117 5.93 -14.94 -14.97
C ARG A 117 5.01 -13.78 -15.28
N TRP A 118 4.15 -13.44 -14.36
CA TRP A 118 3.18 -12.36 -14.49
C TRP A 118 3.30 -11.41 -13.32
N PHE A 119 3.38 -10.14 -13.61
CA PHE A 119 3.12 -9.10 -12.64
C PHE A 119 1.68 -8.63 -12.78
N ILE A 120 0.99 -8.46 -11.67
CA ILE A 120 -0.32 -7.83 -11.59
C ILE A 120 -0.09 -6.51 -10.86
N GLU A 121 -0.09 -5.43 -11.62
CA GLU A 121 0.03 -4.07 -11.13
C GLU A 121 -1.35 -3.60 -10.71
N GLY A 122 -1.49 -3.05 -9.51
CA GLY A 122 -2.77 -2.58 -9.02
C GLY A 122 -2.70 -1.20 -8.38
N ASP A 123 -3.73 -0.41 -8.61
CA ASP A 123 -3.93 0.94 -8.06
C ASP A 123 -5.40 1.09 -7.68
N ILE A 124 -5.67 1.68 -6.54
CA ILE A 124 -7.03 1.95 -6.08
C ILE A 124 -7.42 3.36 -6.50
N SER A 125 -8.54 3.47 -7.22
CA SER A 125 -8.99 4.76 -7.74
C SER A 125 -9.36 5.71 -6.61
N GLN A 126 -8.75 6.89 -6.59
CA GLN A 126 -9.05 7.98 -5.64
C GLN A 126 -9.12 7.51 -4.18
N TYR A 127 -8.23 6.60 -3.78
CA TYR A 127 -8.29 5.86 -2.53
C TYR A 127 -8.66 6.73 -1.31
N PHE A 128 -7.91 7.80 -1.03
CA PHE A 128 -8.16 8.67 0.12
C PHE A 128 -9.52 9.36 0.09
N ASP A 129 -10.08 9.59 -1.09
CA ASP A 129 -11.36 10.27 -1.26
C ASP A 129 -12.55 9.30 -1.23
N THR A 130 -12.29 7.97 -1.29
CA THR A 130 -13.31 6.92 -1.39
C THR A 130 -13.38 5.99 -0.20
N ILE A 131 -12.53 6.15 0.82
CA ILE A 131 -12.61 5.37 2.06
C ILE A 131 -14.02 5.51 2.66
N ASP A 132 -14.70 4.40 2.86
CA ASP A 132 -16.03 4.37 3.46
C ASP A 132 -15.92 4.59 4.98
N HIS A 133 -16.54 5.67 5.48
CA HIS A 133 -16.47 6.04 6.90
C HIS A 133 -17.05 4.95 7.80
N LYS A 134 -18.17 4.35 7.39
CA LYS A 134 -18.85 3.31 8.17
C LYS A 134 -17.96 2.08 8.31
N ILE A 135 -17.39 1.59 7.20
CA ILE A 135 -16.48 0.44 7.21
C ILE A 135 -15.23 0.75 8.05
N LEU A 136 -14.65 1.96 7.91
CA LEU A 136 -13.48 2.36 8.72
C LEU A 136 -13.79 2.35 10.21
N LEU A 137 -14.93 2.93 10.61
CA LEU A 137 -15.36 2.95 12.01
C LEU A 137 -15.67 1.55 12.54
N GLU A 138 -16.26 0.68 11.74
CA GLU A 138 -16.47 -0.74 12.07
C GLU A 138 -15.16 -1.48 12.30
N ILE A 139 -14.14 -1.27 11.44
CA ILE A 139 -12.78 -1.84 11.59
C ILE A 139 -12.15 -1.37 12.91
N LEU A 140 -12.20 -0.07 13.17
CA LEU A 140 -11.67 0.51 14.43
C LEU A 140 -12.38 -0.04 15.66
N ALA A 141 -13.72 -0.13 15.63
CA ALA A 141 -14.54 -0.56 16.75
C ALA A 141 -14.35 -2.05 17.11
N ARG A 142 -13.82 -2.88 16.22
CA ARG A 142 -13.46 -4.28 16.54
C ARG A 142 -12.41 -4.37 17.65
N ASN A 143 -11.50 -3.40 17.69
CA ASN A 143 -10.35 -3.41 18.61
C ASN A 143 -10.39 -2.26 19.64
N ILE A 144 -11.08 -1.18 19.34
CA ILE A 144 -11.18 0.00 20.20
C ILE A 144 -12.60 0.09 20.77
N HIS A 145 -12.74 -0.30 22.04
CA HIS A 145 -14.05 -0.34 22.71
C HIS A 145 -14.43 0.98 23.40
N ASP A 146 -13.58 2.01 23.35
CA ASP A 146 -13.92 3.35 23.82
C ASP A 146 -14.79 4.09 22.80
N GLY A 147 -16.10 4.11 23.03
CA GLY A 147 -17.07 4.79 22.17
C GLY A 147 -16.82 6.30 22.05
N ARG A 148 -16.14 6.94 23.01
CA ARG A 148 -15.78 8.38 22.94
C ARG A 148 -14.69 8.59 21.88
N PHE A 149 -13.71 7.69 21.83
CA PHE A 149 -12.67 7.74 20.79
C PHE A 149 -13.26 7.50 19.40
N ILE A 150 -14.15 6.51 19.26
CA ILE A 150 -14.82 6.22 17.96
C ILE A 150 -15.67 7.43 17.52
N ARG A 151 -16.43 8.08 18.44
CA ARG A 151 -17.17 9.31 18.12
C ARG A 151 -16.24 10.46 17.71
N LEU A 152 -15.10 10.60 18.38
CA LEU A 152 -14.11 11.63 18.04
C LEU A 152 -13.57 11.43 16.61
N VAL A 153 -13.28 10.18 16.20
CA VAL A 153 -12.89 9.85 14.83
C VAL A 153 -14.05 10.12 13.85
N SER A 154 -15.28 9.68 14.16
CA SER A 154 -16.46 9.91 13.32
C SER A 154 -16.66 11.40 13.05
N ASN A 155 -16.67 12.22 14.10
CA ASN A 155 -16.83 13.67 13.99
C ASN A 155 -15.70 14.31 13.16
N MET A 156 -14.46 13.77 13.24
CA MET A 156 -13.34 14.23 12.41
C MET A 156 -13.57 13.95 10.94
N LEU A 157 -14.05 12.75 10.61
CA LEU A 157 -14.32 12.34 9.23
C LEU A 157 -15.47 13.17 8.62
N GLU A 158 -16.44 13.54 9.43
CA GLU A 158 -17.62 14.31 9.03
C GLU A 158 -17.39 15.84 9.01
N ALA A 159 -16.25 16.32 9.55
CA ALA A 159 -15.98 17.77 9.66
C ALA A 159 -15.93 18.51 8.34
N GLY A 160 -15.80 17.82 7.22
CA GLY A 160 -15.87 18.40 5.89
C GLY A 160 -14.68 19.25 5.51
N TYR A 161 -14.86 20.04 4.44
CA TYR A 161 -13.85 20.98 3.97
C TYR A 161 -14.47 22.27 3.43
N LEU A 162 -13.67 23.32 3.45
CA LEU A 162 -13.99 24.63 2.85
C LEU A 162 -13.22 24.78 1.54
N GLU A 163 -13.96 24.99 0.47
CA GLU A 163 -13.44 25.29 -0.87
C GLU A 163 -14.12 26.57 -1.38
N GLU A 164 -13.33 27.57 -1.76
CA GLU A 164 -13.83 28.87 -2.21
C GLU A 164 -14.88 29.49 -1.25
N TRP A 165 -14.65 29.36 0.07
CA TRP A 165 -15.52 29.81 1.16
C TRP A 165 -16.88 29.10 1.22
N LYS A 166 -17.07 28.00 0.48
CA LYS A 166 -18.26 27.14 0.56
C LYS A 166 -17.95 25.89 1.38
N PHE A 167 -18.80 25.60 2.34
CA PHE A 167 -18.71 24.38 3.14
C PHE A 167 -19.20 23.19 2.31
N ASN A 168 -18.43 22.12 2.32
CA ASN A 168 -18.74 20.84 1.69
C ASN A 168 -18.66 19.75 2.76
N GLN A 169 -19.75 19.03 2.93
CA GLN A 169 -19.78 17.87 3.82
C GLN A 169 -19.07 16.69 3.17
N THR A 170 -18.35 15.91 3.96
CA THR A 170 -17.68 14.68 3.50
C THR A 170 -18.53 13.47 3.88
N ILE A 171 -19.01 12.74 2.88
CA ILE A 171 -19.76 11.49 3.06
C ILE A 171 -18.80 10.28 3.03
N SER A 172 -17.67 10.42 2.36
CA SER A 172 -16.60 9.42 2.25
C SER A 172 -15.24 10.09 2.19
N GLY A 173 -14.20 9.33 2.44
CA GLY A 173 -12.82 9.78 2.34
C GLY A 173 -12.23 10.33 3.62
N VAL A 174 -10.90 10.25 3.69
CA VAL A 174 -10.09 10.94 4.70
C VAL A 174 -9.37 12.10 4.04
N PRO A 175 -9.25 13.28 4.69
CA PRO A 175 -8.65 14.44 4.07
C PRO A 175 -7.23 14.15 3.58
N GLN A 176 -6.97 14.23 2.28
CA GLN A 176 -5.61 14.16 1.76
C GLN A 176 -4.81 15.33 2.35
N GLY A 177 -3.83 15.03 3.21
CA GLY A 177 -3.07 16.03 3.97
C GLY A 177 -3.42 16.14 5.45
N GLY A 178 -4.43 15.42 5.92
CA GLY A 178 -4.65 15.19 7.35
C GLY A 178 -3.50 14.39 7.97
N VAL A 179 -3.07 14.76 9.17
CA VAL A 179 -1.94 14.12 9.87
C VAL A 179 -2.22 12.65 10.19
N ILE A 180 -3.47 12.33 10.52
CA ILE A 180 -3.91 10.98 10.88
C ILE A 180 -4.25 10.12 9.64
N SER A 181 -4.50 10.73 8.49
CA SER A 181 -5.02 10.03 7.30
C SER A 181 -4.17 8.84 6.84
N PRO A 182 -2.82 8.90 6.87
CA PRO A 182 -1.99 7.76 6.47
C PRO A 182 -2.19 6.51 7.33
N ILE A 183 -2.32 6.66 8.66
CA ILE A 183 -2.52 5.51 9.55
C ILE A 183 -3.92 4.93 9.38
N LEU A 184 -4.96 5.76 9.24
CA LEU A 184 -6.33 5.31 8.98
C LEU A 184 -6.40 4.55 7.64
N ALA A 185 -5.71 5.05 6.62
CA ALA A 185 -5.61 4.39 5.33
C ALA A 185 -4.94 3.02 5.44
N ASN A 186 -3.86 2.89 6.20
CA ASN A 186 -3.22 1.59 6.43
C ASN A 186 -4.10 0.63 7.23
N ILE A 187 -4.80 1.11 8.26
CA ILE A 187 -5.76 0.30 9.03
C ILE A 187 -6.85 -0.25 8.11
N TYR A 188 -7.39 0.59 7.23
CA TYR A 188 -8.42 0.18 6.27
C TYR A 188 -7.93 -0.89 5.29
N LEU A 189 -6.75 -0.70 4.69
CA LEU A 189 -6.16 -1.65 3.74
C LEU A 189 -5.52 -2.88 4.40
N ASN A 190 -5.35 -2.89 5.72
CA ASN A 190 -4.90 -4.11 6.41
C ASN A 190 -5.92 -5.26 6.25
N GLU A 191 -7.20 -4.97 6.10
CA GLU A 191 -8.21 -5.98 5.75
C GLU A 191 -7.91 -6.62 4.38
N PHE A 192 -7.43 -5.83 3.42
CA PHE A 192 -7.01 -6.32 2.11
C PHE A 192 -5.72 -7.13 2.20
N ASP A 193 -4.74 -6.65 2.96
CA ASP A 193 -3.47 -7.37 3.19
C ASP A 193 -3.73 -8.75 3.81
N ASN A 194 -4.53 -8.81 4.87
CA ASN A 194 -4.89 -10.05 5.54
C ASN A 194 -5.62 -11.03 4.60
N TRP A 195 -6.57 -10.54 3.81
CA TRP A 195 -7.26 -11.39 2.84
C TRP A 195 -6.32 -11.92 1.75
N ILE A 196 -5.38 -11.11 1.26
CA ILE A 196 -4.36 -11.58 0.32
C ILE A 196 -3.52 -12.69 0.94
N GLU A 197 -3.04 -12.52 2.16
CA GLU A 197 -2.14 -13.46 2.83
C GLU A 197 -2.85 -14.74 3.28
N GLU A 198 -4.05 -14.62 3.84
CA GLU A 198 -4.76 -15.75 4.43
C GLU A 198 -5.60 -16.54 3.42
N VAL A 199 -6.04 -15.89 2.34
CA VAL A 199 -6.95 -16.51 1.37
C VAL A 199 -6.33 -16.63 -0.02
N LEU A 200 -5.89 -15.51 -0.59
CA LEU A 200 -5.49 -15.47 -1.99
C LEU A 200 -4.14 -16.18 -2.23
N ILE A 201 -3.13 -15.89 -1.42
CA ILE A 201 -1.80 -16.52 -1.54
C ILE A 201 -1.89 -18.04 -1.33
N PRO A 202 -2.58 -18.58 -0.31
CA PRO A 202 -2.75 -20.02 -0.16
C PRO A 202 -3.49 -20.68 -1.33
N LYS A 203 -4.54 -20.03 -1.85
CA LYS A 203 -5.33 -20.53 -3.00
C LYS A 203 -4.46 -20.69 -4.25
N TYR A 204 -3.61 -19.72 -4.54
CA TYR A 204 -2.78 -19.67 -5.75
C TYR A 204 -1.32 -20.09 -5.52
N THR A 205 -1.01 -20.71 -4.38
CA THR A 205 0.30 -21.28 -4.09
C THR A 205 0.23 -22.80 -4.00
N LYS A 206 0.93 -23.50 -4.92
CA LYS A 206 0.90 -24.96 -5.04
C LYS A 206 2.28 -25.54 -5.28
N GLY A 207 2.54 -26.73 -4.75
CA GLY A 207 3.78 -27.46 -4.94
C GLY A 207 4.97 -26.91 -4.13
N LYS A 208 5.89 -27.78 -3.72
CA LYS A 208 7.09 -27.37 -2.96
C LYS A 208 8.23 -26.92 -3.88
N ARG A 209 8.38 -27.57 -5.03
CA ARG A 209 9.46 -27.35 -5.99
C ARG A 209 8.95 -27.49 -7.42
N GLN A 210 9.35 -26.57 -8.28
CA GLN A 210 9.07 -26.64 -9.71
C GLN A 210 9.86 -27.80 -10.34
N LYS A 211 9.26 -28.53 -11.25
CA LYS A 211 9.93 -29.60 -12.00
C LYS A 211 11.07 -29.03 -12.83
N SER A 212 12.17 -29.78 -12.95
CA SER A 212 13.25 -29.41 -13.84
C SER A 212 12.82 -29.49 -15.31
N ASN A 213 13.41 -28.65 -16.14
CA ASN A 213 13.20 -28.72 -17.59
C ASN A 213 13.92 -29.94 -18.18
N PRO A 214 13.21 -30.88 -18.84
CA PRO A 214 13.82 -32.08 -19.41
C PRO A 214 14.93 -31.76 -20.42
N GLU A 215 14.77 -30.75 -21.27
CA GLU A 215 15.74 -30.32 -22.28
C GLU A 215 17.00 -29.75 -21.61
N TYR A 216 16.86 -28.93 -20.56
CA TYR A 216 17.99 -28.43 -19.78
C TYR A 216 18.79 -29.59 -19.13
N ASN A 217 18.08 -30.59 -18.59
CA ASN A 217 18.72 -31.75 -17.98
C ASN A 217 19.45 -32.60 -19.03
N LYS A 218 18.88 -32.81 -20.23
CA LYS A 218 19.49 -33.51 -21.34
C LYS A 218 20.80 -32.84 -21.76
N LEU A 219 20.78 -31.53 -21.99
CA LEU A 219 21.98 -30.75 -22.31
C LEU A 219 23.02 -30.82 -21.17
N THR A 220 22.58 -30.82 -19.93
CA THR A 220 23.48 -30.90 -18.77
C THR A 220 24.20 -32.25 -18.74
N ALA A 221 23.51 -33.35 -19.02
CA ALA A 221 24.09 -34.69 -19.07
C ALA A 221 25.13 -34.82 -20.25
N GLU A 222 24.76 -34.25 -21.40
CA GLU A 222 25.65 -34.27 -22.59
C GLU A 222 26.91 -33.43 -22.37
N ILE A 223 26.80 -32.24 -21.76
CA ILE A 223 27.95 -31.42 -21.35
C ILE A 223 28.90 -32.22 -20.41
N GLN A 224 28.31 -32.94 -19.44
CA GLN A 224 29.12 -33.74 -18.51
C GLN A 224 29.85 -34.89 -19.21
N LYS A 225 29.22 -35.53 -20.19
CA LYS A 225 29.80 -36.59 -20.99
C LYS A 225 30.98 -36.07 -21.82
N LEU A 226 30.78 -35.00 -22.59
CA LEU A 226 31.81 -34.37 -23.42
C LEU A 226 33.03 -33.89 -22.60
N ARG A 227 32.79 -33.38 -21.40
CA ARG A 227 33.89 -33.00 -20.49
C ARG A 227 34.72 -34.19 -20.03
N LYS A 228 34.11 -35.36 -19.82
CA LYS A 228 34.85 -36.62 -19.48
C LYS A 228 35.63 -37.15 -20.67
N GLU A 229 35.12 -36.95 -21.87
CA GLU A 229 35.77 -37.35 -23.14
C GLU A 229 36.86 -36.37 -23.59
N GLY A 230 37.04 -35.23 -22.90
CA GLY A 230 38.08 -34.25 -23.20
C GLY A 230 37.69 -33.22 -24.28
N ASP A 231 36.46 -33.27 -24.83
CA ASP A 231 35.99 -32.31 -25.82
C ASP A 231 35.46 -31.04 -25.17
N ALA A 232 36.38 -30.20 -24.72
CA ALA A 232 36.08 -28.95 -24.06
C ALA A 232 35.42 -27.92 -24.99
N LYS A 233 35.67 -27.97 -26.31
CA LYS A 233 35.12 -27.00 -27.28
C LYS A 233 33.64 -27.20 -27.49
N THR A 234 33.21 -28.43 -27.78
CA THR A 234 31.79 -28.78 -27.96
C THR A 234 31.01 -28.63 -26.65
N ALA A 235 31.62 -29.03 -25.53
CA ALA A 235 31.02 -28.82 -24.22
C ALA A 235 30.75 -27.33 -23.92
N HIS A 236 31.66 -26.43 -24.32
CA HIS A 236 31.45 -24.99 -24.14
C HIS A 236 30.29 -24.45 -25.01
N GLN A 237 30.17 -24.91 -26.25
CA GLN A 237 29.04 -24.51 -27.12
C GLN A 237 27.70 -24.92 -26.51
N LEU A 238 27.59 -26.16 -26.03
CA LEU A 238 26.36 -26.62 -25.35
C LEU A 238 26.07 -25.86 -24.05
N VAL A 239 27.08 -25.39 -23.31
CA VAL A 239 26.88 -24.53 -22.15
C VAL A 239 26.23 -23.20 -22.56
N VAL A 240 26.67 -22.62 -23.71
CA VAL A 240 26.07 -21.38 -24.23
C VAL A 240 24.61 -21.60 -24.64
N GLU A 241 24.30 -22.71 -25.29
CA GLU A 241 22.91 -23.07 -25.65
C GLU A 241 22.05 -23.32 -24.43
N ARG A 242 22.54 -24.09 -23.45
CA ARG A 242 21.84 -24.36 -22.20
C ARG A 242 21.49 -23.10 -21.44
N ARG A 243 22.33 -22.05 -21.46
CA ARG A 243 22.05 -20.75 -20.82
C ARG A 243 20.84 -20.02 -21.40
N LYS A 244 20.42 -20.37 -22.62
CA LYS A 244 19.23 -19.79 -23.27
C LYS A 244 17.91 -20.45 -22.79
N ILE A 245 18.01 -21.61 -22.16
CA ILE A 245 16.87 -22.43 -21.72
C ILE A 245 16.70 -22.30 -20.21
N PRO A 246 15.47 -22.11 -19.69
CA PRO A 246 15.24 -22.11 -18.25
C PRO A 246 15.53 -23.50 -17.64
N SER A 247 16.19 -23.54 -16.49
CA SER A 247 16.52 -24.78 -15.78
C SER A 247 15.30 -25.51 -15.20
N VAL A 248 14.19 -24.82 -15.06
CA VAL A 248 12.91 -25.35 -14.54
C VAL A 248 11.84 -25.33 -15.62
N ASN A 249 10.89 -26.23 -15.53
CA ASN A 249 9.72 -26.24 -16.42
C ASN A 249 8.80 -25.05 -16.08
N THR A 250 8.85 -24.01 -16.90
CA THR A 250 8.06 -22.80 -16.71
C THR A 250 6.54 -23.02 -16.89
N GLN A 251 6.14 -24.15 -17.45
CA GLN A 251 4.73 -24.55 -17.66
C GLN A 251 4.28 -25.66 -16.69
N ASP A 252 5.00 -25.84 -15.57
CA ASP A 252 4.62 -26.85 -14.58
C ASP A 252 3.27 -26.51 -13.93
N GLU A 253 2.20 -27.24 -14.29
CA GLU A 253 0.86 -27.05 -13.77
C GLU A 253 0.73 -27.38 -12.28
N ASN A 254 1.69 -28.15 -11.73
CA ASN A 254 1.71 -28.52 -10.31
C ASN A 254 2.50 -27.53 -9.45
N TYR A 255 3.00 -26.45 -10.04
CA TYR A 255 3.72 -25.42 -9.32
C TYR A 255 3.12 -24.05 -9.56
N ARG A 256 2.72 -23.39 -8.48
CA ARG A 256 2.20 -22.02 -8.48
C ARG A 256 2.83 -21.26 -7.31
N ARG A 257 3.10 -20.00 -7.50
CA ARG A 257 3.52 -19.07 -6.43
C ARG A 257 2.88 -17.72 -6.66
N LEU A 258 2.19 -17.25 -5.64
CA LEU A 258 1.71 -15.88 -5.57
C LEU A 258 2.51 -15.15 -4.50
N ARG A 259 2.95 -13.95 -4.81
CA ARG A 259 3.67 -13.02 -3.93
C ARG A 259 3.01 -11.68 -4.01
N TYR A 260 3.15 -10.90 -2.96
CA TYR A 260 2.44 -9.64 -2.79
C TYR A 260 3.34 -8.61 -2.12
N VAL A 261 3.18 -7.34 -2.49
CA VAL A 261 3.74 -6.18 -1.82
C VAL A 261 2.83 -4.98 -2.04
N ARG A 262 2.67 -4.14 -1.04
CA ARG A 262 1.87 -2.92 -1.10
C ARG A 262 2.63 -1.69 -0.59
N TYR A 263 2.41 -0.57 -1.23
CA TYR A 263 2.85 0.75 -0.79
C TYR A 263 1.70 1.74 -0.87
N ALA A 264 1.06 2.05 0.27
CA ALA A 264 -0.19 2.81 0.33
C ALA A 264 -1.29 2.15 -0.53
N ASP A 265 -1.79 2.85 -1.55
CA ASP A 265 -2.80 2.38 -2.51
C ASP A 265 -2.20 1.63 -3.72
N ASP A 266 -0.91 1.76 -3.97
CA ASP A 266 -0.21 1.00 -5.01
C ASP A 266 0.15 -0.40 -4.50
N PHE A 267 -0.16 -1.46 -5.27
CA PHE A 267 0.25 -2.82 -4.96
C PHE A 267 0.74 -3.59 -6.17
N LEU A 268 1.61 -4.55 -5.92
CA LEU A 268 2.16 -5.43 -6.95
C LEU A 268 2.08 -6.88 -6.50
N LEU A 269 1.59 -7.76 -7.38
CA LEU A 269 1.69 -9.19 -7.19
C LEU A 269 2.61 -9.80 -8.23
N GLY A 270 3.43 -10.77 -7.79
CA GLY A 270 4.26 -11.60 -8.66
C GLY A 270 3.69 -13.01 -8.72
N PHE A 271 3.29 -13.46 -9.89
CA PHE A 271 2.66 -14.76 -10.05
C PHE A 271 3.45 -15.71 -10.96
N THR A 272 3.59 -16.96 -10.48
CA THR A 272 4.15 -18.09 -11.26
C THR A 272 3.00 -19.03 -11.58
N GLY A 273 2.48 -18.96 -12.82
CA GLY A 273 1.34 -19.75 -13.27
C GLY A 273 0.89 -19.37 -14.67
N SER A 274 -0.34 -19.71 -15.06
CA SER A 274 -0.93 -19.37 -16.35
C SER A 274 -1.40 -17.90 -16.39
N LYS A 275 -1.61 -17.36 -17.58
CA LYS A 275 -2.20 -16.02 -17.75
C LYS A 275 -3.64 -16.00 -17.28
N ALA A 276 -4.39 -17.07 -17.53
CA ALA A 276 -5.78 -17.20 -17.10
C ALA A 276 -5.90 -17.13 -15.57
N ASP A 277 -5.02 -17.83 -14.83
CA ASP A 277 -4.99 -17.72 -13.37
C ASP A 277 -4.68 -16.28 -12.91
N ALA A 278 -3.77 -15.57 -13.61
CA ALA A 278 -3.46 -14.17 -13.28
C ALA A 278 -4.65 -13.24 -13.52
N GLU A 279 -5.44 -13.49 -14.57
CA GLU A 279 -6.68 -12.77 -14.85
C GLU A 279 -7.75 -13.04 -13.79
N GLU A 280 -7.86 -14.29 -13.33
CA GLU A 280 -8.76 -14.68 -12.24
C GLU A 280 -8.36 -14.01 -10.92
N ILE A 281 -7.06 -14.01 -10.57
CA ILE A 281 -6.53 -13.29 -9.38
C ILE A 281 -6.92 -11.82 -9.43
N LYS A 282 -6.70 -11.15 -10.57
CA LYS A 282 -7.08 -9.73 -10.75
C LYS A 282 -8.58 -9.53 -10.52
N ALA A 283 -9.43 -10.41 -11.06
CA ALA A 283 -10.88 -10.32 -10.89
C ALA A 283 -11.32 -10.52 -9.44
N GLU A 284 -10.70 -11.46 -8.71
CA GLU A 284 -10.98 -11.70 -7.29
C GLU A 284 -10.58 -10.50 -6.43
N ILE A 285 -9.42 -9.89 -6.69
CA ILE A 285 -8.98 -8.67 -6.01
C ILE A 285 -10.01 -7.54 -6.21
N GLY A 286 -10.43 -7.30 -7.46
CA GLY A 286 -11.42 -6.27 -7.76
C GLY A 286 -12.76 -6.51 -7.05
N ARG A 287 -13.19 -7.77 -6.98
CA ARG A 287 -14.40 -8.17 -6.26
C ARG A 287 -14.28 -7.92 -4.76
N PHE A 288 -13.18 -8.37 -4.13
CA PHE A 288 -12.94 -8.16 -2.71
C PHE A 288 -12.93 -6.66 -2.35
N LEU A 289 -12.16 -5.86 -3.08
CA LEU A 289 -12.08 -4.41 -2.87
C LEU A 289 -13.46 -3.76 -2.95
N LYS A 290 -14.28 -4.13 -3.93
CA LYS A 290 -15.62 -3.58 -4.12
C LYS A 290 -16.60 -4.04 -3.04
N GLU A 291 -16.68 -5.34 -2.77
CA GLU A 291 -17.71 -5.92 -1.90
C GLU A 291 -17.40 -5.76 -0.40
N LYS A 292 -16.12 -5.78 -0.01
CA LYS A 292 -15.71 -5.73 1.40
C LYS A 292 -15.25 -4.36 1.85
N LEU A 293 -14.65 -3.59 0.94
CA LEU A 293 -14.07 -2.30 1.27
C LEU A 293 -14.71 -1.12 0.52
N ASN A 294 -15.74 -1.36 -0.28
CA ASN A 294 -16.38 -0.32 -1.10
C ASN A 294 -15.39 0.52 -1.91
N LEU A 295 -14.29 -0.12 -2.36
CA LEU A 295 -13.21 0.50 -3.14
C LEU A 295 -13.24 0.03 -4.58
N ILE A 296 -12.83 0.90 -5.50
CA ILE A 296 -12.78 0.61 -6.93
C ILE A 296 -11.33 0.55 -7.40
N MET A 297 -10.96 -0.60 -7.96
CA MET A 297 -9.67 -0.77 -8.61
C MET A 297 -9.62 0.03 -9.91
N SER A 298 -8.53 0.76 -10.15
CA SER A 298 -8.33 1.53 -11.38
C SER A 298 -8.08 0.60 -12.56
N GLU A 299 -9.03 0.50 -13.49
CA GLU A 299 -8.89 -0.35 -14.68
C GLU A 299 -7.73 0.08 -15.58
N GLU A 300 -7.53 1.40 -15.75
CA GLU A 300 -6.45 1.95 -16.58
C GLU A 300 -5.05 1.64 -16.06
N LYS A 301 -4.89 1.54 -14.74
CA LYS A 301 -3.60 1.32 -14.10
C LYS A 301 -3.39 -0.12 -13.63
N THR A 302 -4.44 -0.94 -13.60
CA THR A 302 -4.33 -2.33 -13.19
C THR A 302 -4.04 -3.20 -14.38
N LEU A 303 -2.77 -3.55 -14.55
CA LEU A 303 -2.26 -4.27 -15.72
C LEU A 303 -1.77 -5.66 -15.33
N ILE A 304 -1.82 -6.59 -16.29
CA ILE A 304 -1.16 -7.90 -16.19
C ILE A 304 0.00 -7.90 -17.18
N THR A 305 1.21 -7.84 -16.64
CA THR A 305 2.44 -7.67 -17.41
C THR A 305 3.25 -8.97 -17.42
N ASN A 306 3.69 -9.42 -18.62
CA ASN A 306 4.57 -10.57 -18.73
C ASN A 306 5.98 -10.22 -18.27
N ALA A 307 6.41 -10.79 -17.16
CA ALA A 307 7.68 -10.47 -16.50
C ALA A 307 8.93 -10.78 -17.36
N GLY A 308 8.80 -11.66 -18.36
CA GLY A 308 9.93 -12.06 -19.24
C GLY A 308 10.12 -11.16 -20.46
N SER A 309 9.07 -10.45 -20.90
CA SER A 309 9.09 -9.64 -22.13
C SER A 309 8.84 -8.15 -21.88
N GLN A 310 8.21 -7.79 -20.77
CA GLN A 310 7.83 -6.44 -20.44
C GLN A 310 8.26 -6.06 -19.02
N ALA A 311 8.24 -4.77 -18.72
CA ALA A 311 8.48 -4.25 -17.38
C ALA A 311 7.14 -3.85 -16.73
N ALA A 312 6.91 -4.31 -15.52
CA ALA A 312 5.87 -3.75 -14.66
C ALA A 312 6.33 -2.41 -14.07
N LYS A 313 5.40 -1.49 -13.83
CA LYS A 313 5.70 -0.20 -13.21
C LYS A 313 5.24 -0.21 -11.76
N PHE A 314 6.17 0.02 -10.84
CA PHE A 314 5.86 0.11 -9.43
C PHE A 314 6.71 1.18 -8.75
N LEU A 315 6.07 2.10 -8.03
CA LEU A 315 6.71 3.21 -7.30
C LEU A 315 7.68 4.07 -8.14
N GLY A 316 7.38 4.22 -9.44
CA GLY A 316 8.23 4.98 -10.36
C GLY A 316 9.42 4.20 -10.94
N TYR A 317 9.53 2.90 -10.65
CA TYR A 317 10.54 1.99 -11.17
C TYR A 317 9.97 1.01 -12.18
N GLU A 318 10.83 0.51 -13.07
CA GLU A 318 10.53 -0.59 -13.98
C GLU A 318 11.03 -1.91 -13.39
N ILE A 319 10.10 -2.84 -13.16
CA ILE A 319 10.37 -4.15 -12.57
C ILE A 319 10.37 -5.21 -13.66
N LYS A 320 11.49 -5.93 -13.82
CA LYS A 320 11.65 -7.04 -14.76
C LYS A 320 12.15 -8.29 -14.05
N ALA A 321 11.65 -9.47 -14.44
CA ALA A 321 12.24 -10.72 -13.97
C ALA A 321 13.61 -10.90 -14.64
N GLN A 322 14.66 -11.14 -13.85
CA GLN A 322 15.94 -11.59 -14.39
C GLN A 322 15.80 -13.04 -14.88
N ARG A 323 16.30 -13.31 -16.06
CA ARG A 323 16.42 -14.65 -16.65
C ARG A 323 17.57 -15.44 -16.03
#